data_16d2b96a937941d70c04ef3a70a71bef
#
_entry.id   16d2b96a937941d70c04ef3a70a71bef
#
_cell.length_a   1.000
_cell.length_b   1.000
_cell.length_c   1.000
_cell.angle_alpha   90.00
_cell.angle_beta   90.00
_cell.angle_gamma   90.00
#
_symmetry.space_group_name_H-M   'P 1'
#
loop_
_entity.id
_entity.type
_entity.pdbx_description
1 polymer ?
#
loop_
_entity_poly.entity_id
_entity_poly.type
_entity_poly.pdbx_seq_one_letter_code
_entity_poly.pdbx_strand_id
1 'polypeptide(L)'
;MRNLNYELKQLCRRNRDGSFATQRDRERVLDLVASQLQEMGYRHMAAASLKPKHVEGLVERWQSEGLAVGTIKNRMAELRWWTEKIGKQNVIARDNDHYGIGHRQYVSNVSKARQLTGGELARITDPYTAMSLRLQAAFGLRRGESIKI
;
A
#
# COMPACT_ATOMS: atom_id res chain seq x y z
N MET A 1 15.37 -21.35 12.82
CA MET A 1 14.88 -20.96 11.50
C MET A 1 14.55 -19.46 11.53
N ARG A 2 15.25 -18.63 10.77
CA ARG A 2 14.93 -17.21 10.72
C ARG A 2 13.71 -17.01 9.83
N ASN A 3 12.66 -16.46 10.38
CA ASN A 3 11.45 -16.15 9.62
C ASN A 3 11.41 -14.64 9.40
N LEU A 4 11.66 -14.20 8.18
CA LEU A 4 11.69 -12.79 7.81
C LEU A 4 10.37 -12.07 8.16
N ASN A 5 9.23 -12.73 7.93
CA ASN A 5 7.91 -12.19 8.29
C ASN A 5 7.83 -11.85 9.79
N TYR A 6 8.32 -12.77 10.63
CA TYR A 6 8.34 -12.54 12.08
C TYR A 6 9.26 -11.39 12.47
N GLU A 7 10.48 -11.34 11.91
CA GLU A 7 11.44 -10.27 12.19
C GLU A 7 10.90 -8.90 11.78
N LEU A 8 10.28 -8.78 10.59
CA LEU A 8 9.66 -7.53 10.12
C LEU A 8 8.45 -7.13 10.96
N LYS A 9 7.66 -8.10 11.39
CA LYS A 9 6.54 -7.83 12.32
C LYS A 9 7.05 -7.29 13.67
N GLN A 10 8.14 -7.85 14.20
CA GLN A 10 8.79 -7.32 15.41
C GLN A 10 9.36 -5.91 15.18
N LEU A 11 9.95 -5.65 14.01
CA LEU A 11 10.44 -4.33 13.63
C LEU A 11 9.31 -3.29 13.62
N CYS A 12 8.15 -3.62 13.04
CA CYS A 12 6.96 -2.77 13.06
C CYS A 12 6.44 -2.51 14.47
N ARG A 13 6.42 -3.53 15.32
CA ARG A 13 5.94 -3.40 16.71
C ARG A 13 6.83 -2.52 17.58
N ARG A 14 8.14 -2.53 17.33
CA ARG A 14 9.12 -1.70 18.05
C ARG A 14 9.13 -0.24 17.56
N ASN A 15 8.73 0.00 16.32
CA ASN A 15 8.77 1.30 15.66
C ASN A 15 7.36 1.68 15.17
N ARG A 16 6.56 2.23 16.08
CA ARG A 16 5.15 2.57 15.81
C ARG A 16 5.01 3.98 15.23
N ASP A 17 5.63 4.23 14.09
CA ASP A 17 5.58 5.52 13.42
C ASP A 17 4.26 5.71 12.65
N GLY A 18 3.66 6.87 12.78
CA GLY A 18 2.46 7.26 12.07
C GLY A 18 1.15 6.80 12.72
N SER A 19 0.05 7.01 12.02
CA SER A 19 -1.28 6.61 12.49
C SER A 19 -1.45 5.09 12.58
N PHE A 20 -2.47 4.62 13.30
CA PHE A 20 -2.79 3.18 13.36
C PHE A 20 -3.05 2.57 11.97
N ALA A 21 -3.67 3.34 11.07
CA ALA A 21 -3.88 2.91 9.68
C ALA A 21 -2.55 2.74 8.95
N THR A 22 -1.64 3.70 9.07
CA THR A 22 -0.29 3.64 8.48
C THR A 22 0.50 2.45 9.02
N GLN A 23 0.46 2.21 10.33
CA GLN A 23 1.16 1.09 10.95
C GLN A 23 0.63 -0.27 10.45
N ARG A 24 -0.68 -0.42 10.31
CA ARG A 24 -1.33 -1.62 9.79
C ARG A 24 -0.96 -1.86 8.32
N ASP A 25 -1.03 -0.82 7.50
CA ASP A 25 -0.69 -0.93 6.07
C ASP A 25 0.79 -1.28 5.88
N ARG A 26 1.67 -0.70 6.68
CA ARG A 26 3.10 -1.03 6.70
C ARG A 26 3.33 -2.49 7.04
N GLU A 27 2.74 -2.99 8.14
CA GLU A 27 2.87 -4.39 8.55
C GLU A 27 2.40 -5.32 7.43
N ARG A 28 1.27 -5.02 6.80
CA ARG A 28 0.73 -5.78 5.67
C ARG A 28 1.65 -5.78 4.45
N VAL A 29 2.19 -4.63 4.08
CA VAL A 29 3.10 -4.52 2.92
C VAL A 29 4.41 -5.25 3.18
N LEU A 30 5.00 -5.10 4.36
CA LEU A 30 6.25 -5.77 4.70
C LEU A 30 6.09 -7.28 4.84
N ASP A 31 4.94 -7.77 5.31
CA ASP A 31 4.62 -9.19 5.33
C ASP A 31 4.53 -9.77 3.91
N LEU A 32 3.85 -9.06 3.01
CA LEU A 32 3.80 -9.41 1.58
C LEU A 32 5.21 -9.45 0.96
N VAL A 33 6.03 -8.43 1.21
CA VAL A 33 7.40 -8.33 0.70
C VAL A 33 8.25 -9.50 1.20
N ALA A 34 8.14 -9.86 2.48
CA ALA A 34 8.84 -11.00 3.05
C ALA A 34 8.45 -12.31 2.35
N SER A 35 7.17 -12.52 2.10
CA SER A 35 6.66 -13.70 1.39
C SER A 35 7.18 -13.74 -0.05
N GLN A 36 7.16 -12.61 -0.75
CA GLN A 36 7.69 -12.51 -2.12
C GLN A 36 9.20 -12.79 -2.18
N LEU A 37 9.98 -12.29 -1.23
CA LEU A 37 11.42 -12.59 -1.14
C LEU A 37 11.68 -14.08 -0.92
N GLN A 38 10.86 -14.75 -0.09
CA GLN A 38 10.95 -16.20 0.12
C GLN A 38 10.62 -16.98 -1.16
N GLU A 39 9.58 -16.58 -1.90
CA GLU A 39 9.22 -17.15 -3.21
C GLU A 39 10.34 -16.98 -4.24
N MET A 40 11.07 -15.86 -4.19
CA MET A 40 12.24 -15.57 -5.04
C MET A 40 13.49 -16.36 -4.61
N GLY A 41 13.42 -17.21 -3.59
CA GLY A 41 14.48 -18.08 -3.13
C GLY A 41 15.28 -17.58 -1.91
N TYR A 42 14.97 -16.40 -1.37
CA TYR A 42 15.67 -15.82 -0.20
C TYR A 42 15.10 -16.35 1.13
N ARG A 43 15.03 -17.68 1.29
CA ARG A 43 14.32 -18.34 2.40
C ARG A 43 14.96 -18.14 3.78
N HIS A 44 16.25 -17.86 3.84
CA HIS A 44 17.01 -17.72 5.11
C HIS A 44 17.46 -16.27 5.37
N MET A 45 16.81 -15.32 4.72
CA MET A 45 17.13 -13.92 4.86
C MET A 45 16.66 -13.39 6.21
N ALA A 46 17.55 -12.63 6.89
CA ALA A 46 17.19 -11.85 8.08
C ALA A 46 16.74 -10.43 7.66
N ALA A 47 15.97 -9.76 8.53
CA ALA A 47 15.55 -8.37 8.29
C ALA A 47 16.73 -7.42 8.08
N ALA A 48 17.86 -7.64 8.77
CA ALA A 48 19.08 -6.86 8.61
C ALA A 48 19.90 -7.22 7.36
N SER A 49 19.54 -8.27 6.62
CA SER A 49 20.30 -8.77 5.46
C SER A 49 19.82 -8.19 4.12
N LEU A 50 18.97 -7.18 4.12
CA LEU A 50 18.49 -6.54 2.90
C LEU A 50 19.68 -5.96 2.09
N LYS A 51 19.66 -6.21 0.78
CA LYS A 51 20.67 -5.79 -0.18
C LYS A 51 20.02 -5.17 -1.42
N PRO A 52 20.73 -4.36 -2.22
CA PRO A 52 20.19 -3.75 -3.45
C PRO A 52 19.51 -4.76 -4.39
N LYS A 53 20.12 -5.92 -4.62
CA LYS A 53 19.57 -6.98 -5.46
C LYS A 53 18.17 -7.46 -5.06
N HIS A 54 17.85 -7.42 -3.77
CA HIS A 54 16.52 -7.80 -3.27
C HIS A 54 15.47 -6.75 -3.65
N VAL A 55 15.85 -5.48 -3.54
CA VAL A 55 14.98 -4.35 -3.92
C VAL A 55 14.73 -4.34 -5.43
N GLU A 56 15.78 -4.49 -6.23
CA GLU A 56 15.70 -4.57 -7.68
C GLU A 56 14.80 -5.72 -8.14
N GLY A 57 15.01 -6.91 -7.60
CA GLY A 57 14.17 -8.08 -7.91
C GLY A 57 12.69 -7.90 -7.54
N LEU A 58 12.41 -7.24 -6.41
CA LEU A 58 11.03 -6.91 -6.03
C LEU A 58 10.39 -5.92 -7.00
N VAL A 59 11.11 -4.88 -7.41
CA VAL A 59 10.61 -3.89 -8.36
C VAL A 59 10.37 -4.51 -9.73
N GLU A 60 11.29 -5.33 -10.23
CA GLU A 60 11.12 -6.07 -11.49
C GLU A 60 9.88 -6.96 -11.45
N ARG A 61 9.68 -7.68 -10.34
CA ARG A 61 8.49 -8.50 -10.12
C ARG A 61 7.21 -7.66 -10.18
N TRP A 62 7.15 -6.55 -9.46
CA TRP A 62 5.97 -5.69 -9.42
C TRP A 62 5.65 -5.04 -10.77
N GLN A 63 6.68 -4.69 -11.53
CA GLN A 63 6.53 -4.18 -12.89
C GLN A 63 6.03 -5.27 -13.84
N SER A 64 6.57 -6.49 -13.75
CA SER A 64 6.12 -7.63 -14.57
C SER A 64 4.69 -8.09 -14.24
N GLU A 65 4.27 -7.95 -12.99
CA GLU A 65 2.88 -8.18 -12.55
C GLU A 65 1.91 -7.07 -13.00
N GLY A 66 2.41 -5.99 -13.62
CA GLY A 66 1.60 -4.88 -14.12
C GLY A 66 0.98 -4.03 -13.01
N LEU A 67 1.61 -3.94 -11.84
CA LEU A 67 1.10 -3.13 -10.75
C LEU A 67 1.11 -1.64 -11.10
N ALA A 68 0.06 -0.93 -10.64
CA ALA A 68 -0.03 0.51 -10.81
C ALA A 68 1.18 1.23 -10.17
N VAL A 69 1.67 2.29 -10.83
CA VAL A 69 2.79 3.11 -10.37
C VAL A 69 2.61 3.58 -8.93
N GLY A 70 1.39 4.00 -8.55
CA GLY A 70 1.09 4.40 -7.18
C GLY A 70 1.27 3.28 -6.15
N THR A 71 0.92 2.04 -6.51
CA THR A 71 1.10 0.87 -5.65
C THR A 71 2.58 0.57 -5.45
N ILE A 72 3.37 0.60 -6.52
CA ILE A 72 4.83 0.38 -6.44
C ILE A 72 5.47 1.46 -5.57
N LYS A 73 5.12 2.73 -5.77
CA LYS A 73 5.64 3.84 -4.95
C LYS A 73 5.30 3.69 -3.46
N ASN A 74 4.09 3.27 -3.14
CA ASN A 74 3.71 3.01 -1.76
C ASN A 74 4.55 1.88 -1.14
N ARG A 75 4.77 0.78 -1.88
CA ARG A 75 5.64 -0.31 -1.42
C ARG A 75 7.09 0.14 -1.25
N MET A 76 7.61 0.97 -2.18
CA MET A 76 8.95 1.56 -2.07
C MET A 76 9.11 2.44 -0.83
N ALA A 77 8.07 3.18 -0.44
CA ALA A 77 8.08 3.96 0.79
C ALA A 77 8.27 3.07 2.03
N GLU A 78 7.58 1.92 2.08
CA GLU A 78 7.73 0.98 3.20
C GLU A 78 9.11 0.25 3.18
N LEU A 79 9.67 -0.01 2.00
CA LEU A 79 11.05 -0.51 1.90
C LEU A 79 12.07 0.52 2.41
N ARG A 80 11.88 1.81 2.11
CA ARG A 80 12.74 2.89 2.64
C ARG A 80 12.63 3.01 4.15
N TRP A 81 11.43 2.91 4.69
CA TRP A 81 11.22 2.83 6.14
C TRP A 81 11.96 1.63 6.75
N TRP A 82 11.86 0.44 6.13
CA TRP A 82 12.59 -0.73 6.59
C TRP A 82 14.10 -0.49 6.59
N THR A 83 14.70 0.03 5.50
CA THR A 83 16.13 0.32 5.42
C THR A 83 16.59 1.36 6.43
N GLU A 84 15.75 2.34 6.73
CA GLU A 84 15.99 3.33 7.79
C GLU A 84 16.09 2.65 9.17
N LYS A 85 15.15 1.78 9.50
CA LYS A 85 15.12 1.12 10.81
C LYS A 85 16.24 0.11 11.03
N ILE A 86 16.80 -0.43 9.98
CA ILE A 86 18.00 -1.31 10.07
C ILE A 86 19.33 -0.56 9.83
N GLY A 87 19.30 0.76 9.66
CA GLY A 87 20.50 1.59 9.44
C GLY A 87 21.18 1.37 8.08
N LYS A 88 20.43 0.97 7.05
CA LYS A 88 20.95 0.63 5.71
C LYS A 88 20.29 1.43 4.59
N GLN A 89 20.11 2.73 4.75
CA GLN A 89 19.44 3.58 3.76
C GLN A 89 20.13 3.59 2.38
N ASN A 90 21.43 3.30 2.35
CA ASN A 90 22.22 3.21 1.11
C ASN A 90 21.87 1.98 0.23
N VAL A 91 21.13 1.02 0.76
CA VAL A 91 20.67 -0.17 0.03
C VAL A 91 19.61 0.17 -1.00
N ILE A 92 18.88 1.26 -0.79
CA ILE A 92 17.78 1.70 -1.66
C ILE A 92 18.09 3.10 -2.21
N ALA A 93 17.90 3.29 -3.51
CA ALA A 93 18.08 4.59 -4.12
C ALA A 93 17.02 5.58 -3.60
N ARG A 94 17.44 6.86 -3.43
CA ARG A 94 16.52 7.93 -3.00
C ARG A 94 15.42 8.17 -4.03
N ASP A 95 15.78 8.06 -5.31
CA ASP A 95 14.89 8.34 -6.43
C ASP A 95 14.27 7.05 -6.97
N ASN A 96 12.99 7.12 -7.28
CA ASN A 96 12.26 6.04 -7.94
C ASN A 96 12.63 5.90 -9.42
N ASP A 97 13.16 6.95 -10.05
CA ASP A 97 13.60 6.93 -11.44
C ASP A 97 14.75 5.94 -11.66
N HIS A 98 15.59 5.74 -10.63
CA HIS A 98 16.64 4.71 -10.64
C HIS A 98 16.11 3.30 -10.95
N TYR A 99 14.87 3.00 -10.54
CA TYR A 99 14.20 1.72 -10.76
C TYR A 99 13.27 1.72 -11.98
N GLY A 100 13.24 2.80 -12.78
CA GLY A 100 12.32 2.94 -13.88
C GLY A 100 10.85 3.03 -13.46
N ILE A 101 10.57 3.44 -12.24
CA ILE A 101 9.23 3.66 -11.72
C ILE A 101 8.74 5.02 -12.21
N GLY A 102 7.72 5.03 -13.06
CA GLY A 102 7.18 6.24 -13.66
C GLY A 102 6.52 7.19 -12.67
N HIS A 103 5.98 8.29 -13.18
CA HIS A 103 5.26 9.28 -12.37
C HIS A 103 3.81 8.85 -12.13
N ARG A 104 3.33 9.11 -10.91
CA ARG A 104 1.94 8.88 -10.54
C ARG A 104 1.06 9.98 -11.14
N GLN A 105 0.02 9.59 -11.85
CA GLN A 105 -1.00 10.52 -12.30
C GLN A 105 -1.97 10.81 -11.14
N TYR A 106 -1.90 12.01 -10.56
CA TYR A 106 -2.73 12.40 -9.43
C TYR A 106 -4.11 12.91 -9.85
N VAL A 107 -4.19 13.50 -11.03
CA VAL A 107 -5.42 14.08 -11.57
C VAL A 107 -5.80 13.35 -12.86
N SER A 108 -7.04 12.93 -12.95
CA SER A 108 -7.64 12.38 -14.16
C SER A 108 -8.82 13.26 -14.57
N ASN A 109 -8.85 13.66 -15.84
CA ASN A 109 -10.00 14.39 -16.42
C ASN A 109 -11.20 13.46 -16.70
N VAL A 110 -11.05 12.15 -16.46
CA VAL A 110 -12.12 11.19 -16.61
C VAL A 110 -12.90 11.10 -15.30
N SER A 111 -14.17 11.48 -15.34
CA SER A 111 -15.06 11.31 -14.17
C SER A 111 -15.25 9.82 -13.86
N LYS A 112 -14.98 9.46 -12.61
CA LYS A 112 -15.27 8.13 -12.07
C LYS A 112 -16.60 8.10 -11.32
N ALA A 113 -17.34 9.21 -11.35
CA ALA A 113 -18.64 9.29 -10.68
C ALA A 113 -19.62 8.32 -11.34
N ARG A 114 -20.29 7.51 -10.53
CA ARG A 114 -21.42 6.68 -10.94
C ARG A 114 -22.71 7.34 -10.47
N GLN A 115 -23.60 7.60 -11.39
CA GLN A 115 -24.93 8.07 -11.03
C GLN A 115 -25.80 6.86 -10.67
N LEU A 116 -26.42 6.91 -9.50
CA LEU A 116 -27.38 5.92 -9.07
C LEU A 116 -28.75 6.24 -9.67
N THR A 117 -29.39 5.25 -10.27
CA THR A 117 -30.77 5.38 -10.73
C THR A 117 -31.74 5.30 -9.56
N GLY A 118 -32.93 5.90 -9.70
CA GLY A 118 -33.98 5.80 -8.68
C GLY A 118 -34.35 4.36 -8.35
N GLY A 119 -34.32 3.45 -9.34
CA GLY A 119 -34.57 2.01 -9.14
C GLY A 119 -33.50 1.32 -8.32
N GLU A 120 -32.21 1.70 -8.44
CA GLU A 120 -31.13 1.18 -7.61
C GLU A 120 -31.28 1.63 -6.16
N LEU A 121 -31.61 2.89 -5.92
CA LEU A 121 -31.85 3.42 -4.57
C LEU A 121 -33.08 2.78 -3.90
N ALA A 122 -34.15 2.48 -4.67
CA ALA A 122 -35.35 1.83 -4.17
C ALA A 122 -35.11 0.39 -3.67
N ARG A 123 -34.07 -0.28 -4.14
CA ARG A 123 -33.67 -1.63 -3.68
C ARG A 123 -32.95 -1.63 -2.33
N ILE A 124 -32.54 -0.46 -1.86
CA ILE A 124 -31.83 -0.34 -0.58
C ILE A 124 -32.87 -0.20 0.54
N THR A 125 -33.00 -1.24 1.33
CA THR A 125 -33.98 -1.32 2.42
C THR A 125 -33.57 -0.60 3.68
N ASP A 126 -32.25 -0.48 3.93
CA ASP A 126 -31.72 0.24 5.08
C ASP A 126 -31.74 1.76 4.85
N PRO A 127 -32.50 2.54 5.66
CA PRO A 127 -32.64 3.98 5.48
C PRO A 127 -31.34 4.75 5.70
N TYR A 128 -30.46 4.27 6.57
CA TYR A 128 -29.15 4.93 6.82
C TYR A 128 -28.21 4.78 5.63
N THR A 129 -28.17 3.61 5.03
CA THR A 129 -27.39 3.36 3.81
C THR A 129 -27.93 4.19 2.65
N ALA A 130 -29.26 4.24 2.47
CA ALA A 130 -29.88 5.06 1.43
C ALA A 130 -29.58 6.56 1.60
N MET A 131 -29.66 7.06 2.83
CA MET A 131 -29.32 8.44 3.15
C MET A 131 -27.84 8.74 2.89
N SER A 132 -26.92 7.88 3.32
CA SER A 132 -25.49 8.01 3.08
C SER A 132 -25.19 8.12 1.57
N LEU A 133 -25.81 7.29 0.73
CA LEU A 133 -25.63 7.34 -0.71
C LEU A 133 -26.18 8.62 -1.34
N ARG A 134 -27.32 9.12 -0.87
CA ARG A 134 -27.88 10.40 -1.30
C ARG A 134 -26.97 11.57 -0.95
N LEU A 135 -26.41 11.58 0.26
CA LEU A 135 -25.45 12.60 0.69
C LEU A 135 -24.17 12.56 -0.14
N GLN A 136 -23.64 11.37 -0.43
CA GLN A 136 -22.50 11.22 -1.33
C GLN A 136 -22.79 11.76 -2.74
N ALA A 137 -23.97 11.44 -3.28
CA ALA A 137 -24.38 11.91 -4.62
C ALA A 137 -24.60 13.42 -4.66
N ALA A 138 -25.24 14.00 -3.64
CA ALA A 138 -25.58 15.44 -3.61
C ALA A 138 -24.38 16.34 -3.32
N PHE A 139 -23.49 15.91 -2.43
CA PHE A 139 -22.39 16.74 -1.92
C PHE A 139 -20.98 16.24 -2.28
N GLY A 140 -20.86 15.13 -3.03
CA GLY A 140 -19.56 14.54 -3.37
C GLY A 140 -18.78 13.99 -2.17
N LEU A 141 -19.47 13.64 -1.09
CA LEU A 141 -18.85 13.15 0.14
C LEU A 141 -18.25 11.76 -0.06
N ARG A 142 -17.15 11.51 0.62
CA ARG A 142 -16.62 10.14 0.74
C ARG A 142 -17.51 9.32 1.67
N ARG A 143 -17.51 7.99 1.49
CA ARG A 143 -18.33 7.08 2.32
C ARG A 143 -18.15 7.33 3.82
N GLY A 144 -16.91 7.48 4.30
CA GLY A 144 -16.62 7.72 5.71
C GLY A 144 -17.08 9.08 6.22
N GLU A 145 -17.21 10.08 5.35
CA GLU A 145 -17.73 11.42 5.66
C GLU A 145 -19.26 11.38 5.77
N SER A 146 -19.93 10.69 4.85
CA SER A 146 -21.40 10.60 4.83
C SER A 146 -21.99 9.80 6.00
N ILE A 147 -21.20 8.94 6.65
CA ILE A 147 -21.63 8.15 7.82
C ILE A 147 -21.50 8.94 9.12
N LYS A 148 -20.63 9.96 9.15
CA LYS A 148 -20.34 10.77 10.36
C LYS A 148 -21.24 11.97 10.54
N ILE A 149 -22.08 12.26 9.57
CA ILE A 149 -23.11 13.28 9.64
C ILE A 149 -24.34 12.68 10.33
#